data_22eac271cefd17206526cb1362f287d2
#
_entry.id   22eac271cefd17206526cb1362f287d2
#
_cell.length_a   1.000
_cell.length_b   1.000
_cell.length_c   1.000
_cell.angle_alpha   90.00
_cell.angle_beta   90.00
_cell.angle_gamma   90.00
#
_symmetry.space_group_name_H-M   'P 1'
#
loop_
_entity.id
_entity.type
_entity.pdbx_description
1 polymer ?
#
loop_
_entity_poly.entity_id
_entity_poly.type
_entity_poly.pdbx_seq_one_letter_code
_entity_poly.pdbx_strand_id
1 'polypeptide(L)'
;IVQGFTIAWIAPKISVFKPTLAKRLIQKYLDDYSEIFDPFSGFSGRLIGAQNCNKRYIGQDLNVDHVLESNEIIKYKNYSNATCTLQDILTDVPHTYECLFTCPPYGGKEHWNENNDEVEKSCDEWIDICLEKYKCKKYLFVVDKTEKYKKNIVEVITNKSHFGVNQEFVVLI
;
A
#
# COMPACT_ATOMS: atom_id res chain seq x y z
N ILE A 1 -17.58 -7.88 15.80
CA ILE A 1 -16.52 -8.66 15.14
C ILE A 1 -17.21 -9.44 14.04
N VAL A 2 -17.21 -8.91 12.82
CA VAL A 2 -17.63 -9.67 11.66
C VAL A 2 -16.46 -10.60 11.34
N GLN A 3 -16.56 -11.85 11.74
CA GLN A 3 -15.70 -12.90 11.19
C GLN A 3 -16.13 -13.04 9.72
N GLY A 4 -15.29 -12.52 8.82
CA GLY A 4 -15.46 -12.77 7.41
C GLY A 4 -15.41 -14.28 7.18
N PHE A 5 -16.55 -14.87 6.88
CA PHE A 5 -16.62 -16.21 6.34
C PHE A 5 -15.92 -16.20 4.98
N THR A 6 -14.66 -16.55 4.96
CA THR A 6 -13.99 -16.92 3.73
C THR A 6 -14.62 -18.24 3.31
N ILE A 7 -15.59 -18.19 2.42
CA ILE A 7 -16.04 -19.38 1.71
C ILE A 7 -14.87 -19.79 0.82
N ALA A 8 -14.06 -20.73 1.29
CA ALA A 8 -12.70 -21.03 0.82
C ALA A 8 -12.58 -21.49 -0.66
N TRP A 9 -13.69 -21.50 -1.40
CA TRP A 9 -13.76 -22.04 -2.75
C TRP A 9 -14.48 -21.15 -3.77
N ILE A 10 -15.01 -20.00 -3.36
CA ILE A 10 -15.89 -19.17 -4.22
C ILE A 10 -15.35 -17.75 -4.42
N ALA A 11 -14.43 -17.28 -3.57
CA ALA A 11 -13.85 -15.93 -3.72
C ALA A 11 -12.33 -16.02 -3.91
N PRO A 12 -11.73 -15.18 -4.77
CA PRO A 12 -10.29 -15.07 -4.89
C PRO A 12 -9.68 -14.70 -3.54
N LYS A 13 -8.50 -15.26 -3.23
CA LYS A 13 -7.77 -14.88 -2.00
C LYS A 13 -7.27 -13.44 -2.15
N ILE A 14 -7.92 -12.51 -1.50
CA ILE A 14 -7.48 -11.13 -1.44
C ILE A 14 -6.43 -11.01 -0.33
N SER A 15 -5.22 -10.59 -0.68
CA SER A 15 -4.17 -10.29 0.29
C SER A 15 -4.28 -8.83 0.69
N VAL A 16 -4.76 -8.57 1.91
CA VAL A 16 -4.86 -7.21 2.44
C VAL A 16 -3.62 -6.89 3.26
N PHE A 17 -3.01 -5.73 3.02
CA PHE A 17 -1.93 -5.22 3.85
C PHE A 17 -2.42 -5.01 5.28
N LYS A 18 -1.80 -5.67 6.27
CA LYS A 18 -2.28 -5.64 7.66
C LYS A 18 -2.08 -4.26 8.30
N PRO A 19 -3.13 -3.62 8.84
CA PRO A 19 -3.00 -2.33 9.52
C PRO A 19 -2.00 -2.33 10.68
N THR A 20 -1.87 -3.45 11.39
CA THR A 20 -0.90 -3.62 12.48
C THR A 20 0.55 -3.63 11.98
N LEU A 21 0.80 -4.19 10.80
CA LEU A 21 2.10 -4.13 10.14
C LEU A 21 2.40 -2.70 9.69
N ALA A 22 1.44 -2.04 9.06
CA ALA A 22 1.58 -0.63 8.66
C ALA A 22 1.92 0.26 9.85
N LYS A 23 1.18 0.13 10.95
CA LYS A 23 1.46 0.87 12.20
C LYS A 23 2.90 0.63 12.70
N ARG A 24 3.34 -0.64 12.76
CA ARG A 24 4.70 -0.99 13.20
C ARG A 24 5.78 -0.34 12.32
N LEU A 25 5.59 -0.38 11.00
CA LEU A 25 6.54 0.19 10.06
C LEU A 25 6.59 1.71 10.15
N ILE A 26 5.44 2.38 10.28
CA ILE A 26 5.35 3.81 10.48
C ILE A 26 6.08 4.22 11.75
N GLN A 27 5.83 3.57 12.88
CA GLN A 27 6.49 3.85 14.15
C GLN A 27 8.00 3.61 14.12
N LYS A 28 8.44 2.64 13.32
CA LYS A 28 9.87 2.30 13.22
C LYS A 28 10.66 3.23 12.29
N TYR A 29 10.05 3.64 11.16
CA TYR A 29 10.78 4.28 10.07
C TYR A 29 10.29 5.69 9.70
N LEU A 30 9.06 6.03 10.08
CA LEU A 30 8.38 7.27 9.67
C LEU A 30 7.82 8.05 10.87
N ASP A 31 8.29 7.78 12.08
CA ASP A 31 7.72 8.41 13.30
C ASP A 31 7.92 9.92 13.33
N ASP A 32 9.04 10.41 12.78
CA ASP A 32 9.38 11.83 12.71
C ASP A 32 8.56 12.64 11.69
N TYR A 33 7.75 11.98 10.85
CA TYR A 33 6.97 12.61 9.79
C TYR A 33 5.51 12.71 10.19
N SER A 34 4.85 13.80 9.79
CA SER A 34 3.43 14.05 10.08
C SER A 34 2.50 13.60 8.97
N GLU A 35 3.02 13.48 7.74
CA GLU A 35 2.26 13.17 6.53
C GLU A 35 2.81 11.92 5.82
N ILE A 36 1.89 11.07 5.37
CA ILE A 36 2.17 9.86 4.59
C ILE A 36 1.39 9.94 3.27
N PHE A 37 2.12 9.83 2.17
CA PHE A 37 1.56 9.66 0.83
C PHE A 37 1.65 8.19 0.39
N ASP A 38 0.58 7.67 -0.22
CA ASP A 38 0.46 6.29 -0.68
C ASP A 38 -0.18 6.23 -2.08
N PRO A 39 0.62 6.16 -3.16
CA PRO A 39 0.12 6.16 -4.53
C PRO A 39 -0.55 4.84 -4.98
N PHE A 40 -0.54 3.79 -4.15
CA PHE A 40 -1.17 2.49 -4.41
C PHE A 40 -1.94 2.03 -3.17
N SER A 41 -2.95 2.82 -2.74
CA SER A 41 -3.58 2.69 -1.42
C SER A 41 -4.26 1.33 -1.16
N GLY A 42 -4.77 0.67 -2.20
CA GLY A 42 -5.40 -0.63 -2.11
C GLY A 42 -6.54 -0.67 -1.08
N PHE A 43 -6.63 -1.77 -0.34
CA PHE A 43 -7.69 -2.03 0.65
C PHE A 43 -7.48 -1.32 2.00
N SER A 44 -7.04 -0.08 2.03
CA SER A 44 -6.99 0.80 3.21
C SER A 44 -6.14 0.31 4.41
N GLY A 45 -5.36 -0.74 4.28
CA GLY A 45 -4.55 -1.25 5.40
C GLY A 45 -3.52 -0.24 5.89
N ARG A 46 -2.85 0.49 4.99
CA ARG A 46 -1.88 1.53 5.32
C ARG A 46 -2.56 2.82 5.79
N LEU A 47 -3.73 3.17 5.23
CA LEU A 47 -4.60 4.23 5.75
C LEU A 47 -4.91 4.03 7.24
N ILE A 48 -5.44 2.87 7.61
CA ILE A 48 -5.80 2.57 9.01
C ILE A 48 -4.54 2.57 9.89
N GLY A 49 -3.42 2.04 9.38
CA GLY A 49 -2.14 2.06 10.09
C GLY A 49 -1.64 3.49 10.35
N ALA A 50 -1.70 4.37 9.37
CA ALA A 50 -1.32 5.79 9.47
C ALA A 50 -2.20 6.54 10.47
N GLN A 51 -3.53 6.36 10.41
CA GLN A 51 -4.46 6.98 11.34
C GLN A 51 -4.25 6.50 12.79
N ASN A 52 -3.89 5.23 12.99
CA ASN A 52 -3.52 4.69 14.31
C ASN A 52 -2.17 5.22 14.84
N CYS A 53 -1.42 5.96 14.03
CA CYS A 53 -0.22 6.71 14.39
C CYS A 53 -0.45 8.23 14.40
N ASN A 54 -1.69 8.69 14.27
CA ASN A 54 -2.08 10.11 14.15
C ASN A 54 -1.38 10.85 12.99
N LYS A 55 -1.06 10.13 11.90
CA LYS A 55 -0.44 10.71 10.70
C LYS A 55 -1.51 11.19 9.73
N ARG A 56 -1.29 12.32 9.05
CA ARG A 56 -2.06 12.69 7.87
C ARG A 56 -1.84 11.64 6.78
N TYR A 57 -2.90 11.21 6.11
CA TYR A 57 -2.80 10.22 5.05
C TYR A 57 -3.39 10.76 3.75
N ILE A 58 -2.62 10.65 2.67
CA ILE A 58 -3.02 11.00 1.31
C ILE A 58 -2.85 9.75 0.47
N GLY A 59 -3.96 9.08 0.15
CA GLY A 59 -3.98 7.88 -0.68
C GLY A 59 -4.41 8.19 -2.11
N GLN A 60 -3.87 7.43 -3.04
CA GLN A 60 -4.31 7.36 -4.44
C GLN A 60 -4.45 5.89 -4.84
N ASP A 61 -5.36 5.60 -5.73
CA ASP A 61 -5.50 4.28 -6.36
C ASP A 61 -6.13 4.43 -7.75
N LEU A 62 -5.79 3.53 -8.66
CA LEU A 62 -6.41 3.44 -9.98
C LEU A 62 -7.76 2.74 -9.93
N ASN A 63 -7.98 1.86 -8.95
CA ASN A 63 -9.20 1.10 -8.77
C ASN A 63 -10.26 1.92 -8.02
N VAL A 64 -11.38 2.18 -8.70
CA VAL A 64 -12.48 2.98 -8.14
C VAL A 64 -13.08 2.36 -6.88
N ASP A 65 -13.18 1.03 -6.79
CA ASP A 65 -13.75 0.35 -5.64
C ASP A 65 -12.87 0.51 -4.40
N HIS A 66 -11.54 0.43 -4.55
CA HIS A 66 -10.60 0.71 -3.46
C HIS A 66 -10.73 2.14 -2.92
N VAL A 67 -10.92 3.10 -3.83
CA VAL A 67 -11.11 4.51 -3.45
C VAL A 67 -12.43 4.72 -2.72
N LEU A 68 -13.52 4.13 -3.22
CA LEU A 68 -14.83 4.20 -2.58
C LEU A 68 -14.81 3.58 -1.18
N GLU A 69 -14.28 2.36 -1.03
CA GLU A 69 -14.13 1.69 0.27
C GLU A 69 -13.27 2.50 1.24
N SER A 70 -12.14 3.06 0.76
CA SER A 70 -11.28 3.91 1.58
C SER A 70 -12.01 5.14 2.09
N ASN A 71 -12.79 5.81 1.24
CA ASN A 71 -13.56 6.98 1.63
C ASN A 71 -14.72 6.64 2.57
N GLU A 72 -15.34 5.47 2.43
CA GLU A 72 -16.33 4.98 3.40
C GLU A 72 -15.69 4.72 4.78
N ILE A 73 -14.51 4.12 4.83
CA ILE A 73 -13.75 3.92 6.07
C ILE A 73 -13.38 5.27 6.71
N ILE A 74 -12.88 6.22 5.92
CA ILE A 74 -12.56 7.58 6.39
C ILE A 74 -13.78 8.23 7.04
N LYS A 75 -14.93 8.18 6.38
CA LYS A 75 -16.18 8.71 6.89
C LYS A 75 -16.67 7.99 8.15
N TYR A 76 -16.71 6.67 8.12
CA TYR A 76 -17.18 5.84 9.25
C TYR A 76 -16.33 6.03 10.51
N LYS A 77 -15.01 6.16 10.36
CA LYS A 77 -14.05 6.34 11.45
C LYS A 77 -13.85 7.81 11.84
N ASN A 78 -14.48 8.76 11.14
CA ASN A 78 -14.28 10.20 11.32
C ASN A 78 -12.80 10.62 11.24
N TYR A 79 -12.07 10.08 10.27
CA TYR A 79 -10.68 10.47 10.03
C TYR A 79 -10.61 11.81 9.31
N SER A 80 -10.44 12.91 10.07
CA SER A 80 -10.47 14.28 9.53
C SER A 80 -9.22 14.67 8.73
N ASN A 81 -8.15 13.93 8.85
CA ASN A 81 -6.84 14.18 8.21
C ASN A 81 -6.44 13.10 7.20
N ALA A 82 -7.41 12.40 6.65
CA ALA A 82 -7.18 11.39 5.63
C ALA A 82 -8.00 11.67 4.37
N THR A 83 -7.42 11.41 3.21
CA THR A 83 -8.07 11.49 1.89
C THR A 83 -7.64 10.30 1.03
N CYS A 84 -8.53 9.84 0.14
CA CYS A 84 -8.19 8.89 -0.91
C CYS A 84 -8.84 9.35 -2.21
N THR A 85 -8.07 9.40 -3.31
CA THR A 85 -8.51 9.90 -4.61
C THR A 85 -8.27 8.89 -5.71
N LEU A 86 -9.18 8.89 -6.71
CA LEU A 86 -8.99 8.12 -7.93
C LEU A 86 -7.94 8.81 -8.79
N GLN A 87 -6.79 8.20 -8.96
CA GLN A 87 -5.69 8.76 -9.72
C GLN A 87 -4.81 7.67 -10.32
N ASP A 88 -4.49 7.81 -11.59
CA ASP A 88 -3.47 7.00 -12.24
C ASP A 88 -2.09 7.63 -12.04
N ILE A 89 -1.19 6.91 -11.39
CA ILE A 89 0.19 7.36 -11.18
C ILE A 89 0.91 7.72 -12.48
N LEU A 90 0.59 7.08 -13.61
CA LEU A 90 1.25 7.36 -14.89
C LEU A 90 0.88 8.73 -15.44
N THR A 91 -0.35 9.20 -15.17
CA THR A 91 -0.87 10.50 -15.62
C THR A 91 -0.77 11.59 -14.54
N ASP A 92 -0.45 11.20 -13.30
CA ASP A 92 -0.29 12.17 -12.20
C ASP A 92 0.88 13.13 -12.44
N VAL A 93 0.75 14.34 -11.91
CA VAL A 93 1.79 15.35 -12.01
C VAL A 93 2.78 15.22 -10.84
N PRO A 94 4.05 15.67 -11.01
CA PRO A 94 5.01 15.63 -9.93
C PRO A 94 4.59 16.46 -8.71
N HIS A 95 4.64 15.86 -7.53
CA HIS A 95 4.31 16.50 -6.26
C HIS A 95 5.41 16.31 -5.22
N THR A 96 5.34 17.12 -4.16
CA THR A 96 6.23 17.02 -2.99
C THR A 96 5.42 16.65 -1.75
N TYR A 97 5.85 15.60 -1.05
CA TYR A 97 5.24 15.10 0.19
C TYR A 97 6.31 14.95 1.28
N GLU A 98 5.92 14.82 2.55
CA GLU A 98 6.89 14.55 3.62
C GLU A 98 7.51 13.17 3.49
N CYS A 99 6.69 12.13 3.40
CA CYS A 99 7.19 10.80 3.11
C CYS A 99 6.21 9.99 2.26
N LEU A 100 6.75 9.00 1.57
CA LEU A 100 6.01 8.03 0.78
C LEU A 100 6.09 6.67 1.47
N PHE A 101 4.93 6.05 1.71
CA PHE A 101 4.82 4.68 2.20
C PHE A 101 3.82 3.90 1.37
N THR A 102 4.31 2.95 0.59
CA THR A 102 3.46 2.19 -0.31
C THR A 102 3.89 0.74 -0.50
N CYS A 103 3.01 -0.05 -1.10
CA CYS A 103 3.24 -1.40 -1.58
C CYS A 103 2.87 -1.41 -3.06
N PRO A 104 3.85 -1.26 -3.96
CA PRO A 104 3.58 -1.25 -5.39
C PRO A 104 3.03 -2.60 -5.86
N PRO A 105 2.27 -2.63 -6.97
CA PRO A 105 1.73 -3.87 -7.51
C PRO A 105 2.83 -4.83 -7.96
N TYR A 106 2.53 -6.12 -7.86
CA TYR A 106 3.44 -7.19 -8.28
C TYR A 106 3.12 -7.60 -9.71
N GLY A 107 4.11 -7.54 -10.60
CA GLY A 107 3.94 -7.93 -12.00
C GLY A 107 3.36 -9.34 -12.16
N GLY A 108 2.35 -9.48 -13.03
CA GLY A 108 1.72 -10.76 -13.37
C GLY A 108 0.90 -11.42 -12.24
N LYS A 109 0.65 -10.73 -11.11
CA LYS A 109 -0.11 -11.28 -9.98
C LYS A 109 -1.33 -10.45 -9.61
N GLU A 110 -1.45 -9.26 -10.12
CA GLU A 110 -2.53 -8.34 -9.81
C GLU A 110 -3.25 -7.89 -11.07
N HIS A 111 -4.57 -7.76 -10.99
CA HIS A 111 -5.43 -7.27 -12.06
C HIS A 111 -5.99 -5.92 -11.65
N TRP A 112 -5.97 -4.96 -12.60
CA TRP A 112 -6.33 -3.56 -12.31
C TRP A 112 -7.81 -3.25 -12.45
N ASN A 113 -8.51 -4.03 -13.27
CA ASN A 113 -9.88 -3.73 -13.67
C ASN A 113 -10.70 -5.00 -13.95
N GLU A 114 -11.98 -4.80 -14.26
CA GLU A 114 -12.92 -5.86 -14.62
C GLU A 114 -12.50 -6.67 -15.87
N ASN A 115 -11.63 -6.13 -16.71
CA ASN A 115 -11.13 -6.78 -17.93
C ASN A 115 -9.92 -7.69 -17.67
N ASN A 116 -9.47 -7.82 -16.41
CA ASN A 116 -8.28 -8.60 -16.03
C ASN A 116 -6.99 -8.17 -16.75
N ASP A 117 -6.84 -6.89 -17.06
CA ASP A 117 -5.58 -6.39 -17.60
C ASP A 117 -4.44 -6.61 -16.61
N GLU A 118 -3.42 -7.35 -17.03
CA GLU A 118 -2.28 -7.69 -16.18
C GLU A 118 -1.39 -6.48 -15.94
N VAL A 119 -0.75 -6.44 -14.77
CA VAL A 119 0.28 -5.45 -14.46
C VAL A 119 1.54 -5.79 -15.25
N GLU A 120 1.81 -5.06 -16.32
CA GLU A 120 2.97 -5.30 -17.18
C GLU A 120 4.30 -4.92 -16.52
N LYS A 121 4.29 -3.91 -15.61
CA LYS A 121 5.51 -3.40 -14.98
C LYS A 121 5.92 -4.21 -13.77
N SER A 122 7.22 -4.42 -13.62
CA SER A 122 7.80 -4.98 -12.41
C SER A 122 7.67 -4.01 -11.23
N CYS A 123 7.77 -4.54 -10.02
CA CYS A 123 7.74 -3.72 -8.81
C CYS A 123 8.90 -2.69 -8.77
N ASP A 124 10.08 -3.03 -9.29
CA ASP A 124 11.22 -2.11 -9.41
C ASP A 124 10.90 -0.91 -10.33
N GLU A 125 10.21 -1.13 -11.45
CA GLU A 125 9.79 -0.06 -12.36
C GLU A 125 8.78 0.87 -11.69
N TRP A 126 7.83 0.33 -10.91
CA TRP A 126 6.91 1.15 -10.13
C TRP A 126 7.60 1.99 -9.06
N ILE A 127 8.62 1.43 -8.41
CA ILE A 127 9.45 2.18 -7.45
C ILE A 127 10.18 3.33 -8.17
N ASP A 128 10.76 3.08 -9.35
CA ASP A 128 11.45 4.11 -10.13
C ASP A 128 10.49 5.24 -10.54
N ILE A 129 9.28 4.92 -10.98
CA ILE A 129 8.23 5.92 -11.28
C ILE A 129 7.88 6.75 -10.03
N CYS A 130 7.75 6.12 -8.87
CA CYS A 130 7.50 6.86 -7.61
C CYS A 130 8.64 7.83 -7.28
N LEU A 131 9.88 7.39 -7.42
CA LEU A 131 11.07 8.21 -7.12
C LEU A 131 11.25 9.37 -8.11
N GLU A 132 10.83 9.19 -9.35
CA GLU A 132 10.87 10.23 -10.37
C GLU A 132 9.77 11.30 -10.16
N LYS A 133 8.54 10.83 -9.92
CA LYS A 133 7.36 11.71 -9.83
C LYS A 133 7.21 12.43 -8.50
N TYR A 134 7.54 11.77 -7.39
CA TYR A 134 7.26 12.30 -6.06
C TYR A 134 8.55 12.60 -5.30
N LYS A 135 8.70 13.86 -4.88
CA LYS A 135 9.82 14.28 -4.04
C LYS A 135 9.44 14.15 -2.58
N CYS A 136 10.10 13.25 -1.87
CA CYS A 136 9.86 13.01 -0.45
C CYS A 136 11.17 13.07 0.34
N LYS A 137 11.07 13.42 1.63
CA LYS A 137 12.21 13.35 2.55
C LYS A 137 12.59 11.90 2.89
N LYS A 138 11.59 11.01 2.80
CA LYS A 138 11.75 9.58 3.11
C LYS A 138 10.83 8.75 2.23
N TYR A 139 11.32 7.57 1.80
CA TYR A 139 10.56 6.60 1.03
C TYR A 139 10.59 5.26 1.75
N LEU A 140 9.43 4.62 1.86
CA LEU A 140 9.27 3.28 2.43
C LEU A 140 8.44 2.43 1.48
N PHE A 141 9.06 1.43 0.88
CA PHE A 141 8.38 0.47 0.01
C PHE A 141 8.32 -0.89 0.70
N VAL A 142 7.17 -1.53 0.65
CA VAL A 142 7.01 -2.93 1.05
C VAL A 142 6.74 -3.75 -0.19
N VAL A 143 7.52 -4.80 -0.40
CA VAL A 143 7.56 -5.55 -1.65
C VAL A 143 7.63 -7.06 -1.38
N ASP A 144 7.28 -7.88 -2.37
CA ASP A 144 7.39 -9.35 -2.27
C ASP A 144 8.85 -9.80 -2.41
N LYS A 145 9.32 -10.69 -1.55
CA LYS A 145 10.67 -11.25 -1.58
C LYS A 145 10.98 -12.04 -2.87
N THR A 146 9.98 -12.47 -3.60
CA THR A 146 10.18 -13.31 -4.79
C THR A 146 10.80 -12.55 -5.96
N GLU A 147 10.76 -11.22 -5.95
CA GLU A 147 11.37 -10.39 -6.99
C GLU A 147 12.82 -10.02 -6.64
N LYS A 148 13.65 -9.83 -7.66
CA LYS A 148 15.02 -9.34 -7.51
C LYS A 148 15.00 -7.82 -7.57
N TYR A 149 15.27 -7.17 -6.43
CA TYR A 149 15.33 -5.72 -6.35
C TYR A 149 16.76 -5.22 -6.53
N LYS A 150 16.89 -4.11 -7.25
CA LYS A 150 18.16 -3.38 -7.42
C LYS A 150 18.44 -2.43 -6.25
N LYS A 151 17.45 -2.20 -5.38
CA LYS A 151 17.50 -1.25 -4.27
C LYS A 151 17.89 -1.93 -2.96
N ASN A 152 18.40 -1.13 -2.01
CA ASN A 152 18.83 -1.66 -0.72
C ASN A 152 17.66 -2.17 0.11
N ILE A 153 17.77 -3.43 0.53
CA ILE A 153 16.82 -4.08 1.44
C ILE A 153 17.26 -3.77 2.86
N VAL A 154 16.36 -3.20 3.66
CA VAL A 154 16.66 -2.80 5.04
C VAL A 154 16.14 -3.81 6.04
N GLU A 155 15.00 -4.44 5.76
CA GLU A 155 14.38 -5.42 6.65
C GLU A 155 13.64 -6.49 5.84
N VAL A 156 13.76 -7.75 6.27
CA VAL A 156 12.92 -8.85 5.80
C VAL A 156 11.88 -9.15 6.86
N ILE A 157 10.60 -9.07 6.50
CA ILE A 157 9.49 -9.31 7.40
C ILE A 157 8.83 -10.62 7.04
N THR A 158 8.82 -11.57 7.98
CA THR A 158 8.08 -12.81 7.82
C THR A 158 6.67 -12.65 8.37
N ASN A 159 5.67 -12.69 7.51
CA ASN A 159 4.27 -12.64 7.90
C ASN A 159 3.67 -14.05 7.84
N LYS A 160 3.32 -14.62 8.99
CA LYS A 160 2.63 -15.91 9.03
C LYS A 160 1.16 -15.71 8.64
N SER A 161 0.76 -16.26 7.52
CA SER A 161 -0.67 -16.34 7.18
C SER A 161 -1.39 -17.37 8.04
N HIS A 162 -2.71 -17.23 8.22
CA HIS A 162 -3.55 -18.21 8.92
C HIS A 162 -3.50 -19.62 8.29
N PHE A 163 -3.04 -19.74 7.05
CA PHE A 163 -2.97 -21.00 6.28
C PHE A 163 -1.55 -21.59 6.19
N GLY A 164 -0.63 -21.16 7.06
CA GLY A 164 0.73 -21.71 7.11
C GLY A 164 1.65 -21.29 5.98
N VAL A 165 1.21 -20.45 5.05
CA VAL A 165 2.07 -19.88 4.00
C VAL A 165 2.79 -18.67 4.60
N ASN A 166 4.11 -18.76 4.73
CA ASN A 166 4.94 -17.62 5.11
C ASN A 166 5.06 -16.69 3.91
N GLN A 167 4.43 -15.51 3.97
CA GLN A 167 4.72 -14.44 3.04
C GLN A 167 5.88 -13.63 3.61
N GLU A 168 6.96 -13.53 2.87
CA GLU A 168 8.10 -12.69 3.23
C GLU A 168 7.99 -11.38 2.43
N PHE A 169 7.97 -10.27 3.16
CA PHE A 169 7.99 -8.94 2.57
C PHE A 169 9.36 -8.31 2.80
N VAL A 170 9.83 -7.64 1.80
CA VAL A 170 11.08 -6.89 1.84
C VAL A 170 10.74 -5.42 1.98
N VAL A 171 11.36 -4.74 2.93
CA VAL A 171 11.21 -3.30 3.14
C VAL A 171 12.40 -2.59 2.52
N LEU A 172 12.14 -1.69 1.60
CA LEU A 172 13.14 -0.82 0.97
C LEU A 172 12.96 0.60 1.52
N ILE A 173 14.05 1.25 1.88
CA ILE A 173 14.07 2.63 2.38
C ILE A 173 14.97 3.49 1.52
#